data_054b23a9651090089ba347601df81822
#
_entry.id   054b23a9651090089ba347601df81822
#
_cell.length_a   1.000
_cell.length_b   1.000
_cell.length_c   1.000
_cell.angle_alpha   90.00
_cell.angle_beta   90.00
_cell.angle_gamma   90.00
#
_symmetry.space_group_name_H-M   'P 1'
#
loop_
_entity.id
_entity.type
_entity.pdbx_description
1 polymer ?
#
loop_
_entity_poly.entity_id
_entity_poly.type
_entity_poly.pdbx_seq_one_letter_code
_entity_poly.pdbx_strand_id
1 'polypeptide(L)'
;MSLPFTLHSLAELDVLGAWEWYEQQQPGLGDRFVVAVGAAIVRASRWPNAGTPAIHDDNGEVVERRVATAGFPYAIRYRVTDEQLVVMAVYHQRRRPDFGVDRLS
;
A
#
# COMPACT_ATOMS: atom_id res chain seq x y z
N MET A 1 4.58 -15.20 -12.16
CA MET A 1 5.56 -15.20 -11.06
C MET A 1 5.40 -13.92 -10.26
N SER A 2 5.42 -14.01 -8.93
CA SER A 2 5.26 -12.84 -8.07
C SER A 2 6.61 -12.22 -7.72
N LEU A 3 6.63 -10.88 -7.65
CA LEU A 3 7.83 -10.18 -7.17
C LEU A 3 7.95 -10.34 -5.65
N PRO A 4 9.16 -10.44 -5.12
CA PRO A 4 9.34 -10.28 -3.68
C PRO A 4 8.95 -8.86 -3.28
N PHE A 5 8.51 -8.68 -2.03
CA PHE A 5 8.07 -7.37 -1.59
C PHE A 5 8.63 -7.02 -0.21
N THR A 6 8.76 -5.73 0.03
CA THR A 6 9.05 -5.17 1.36
C THR A 6 8.12 -3.98 1.59
N LEU A 7 8.03 -3.54 2.84
CA LEU A 7 7.33 -2.32 3.20
C LEU A 7 8.34 -1.28 3.66
N HIS A 8 8.18 -0.05 3.18
CA HIS A 8 8.89 1.09 3.76
C HIS A 8 8.54 1.14 5.26
N SER A 9 9.49 1.55 6.10
CA SER A 9 9.28 1.55 7.55
C SER A 9 8.07 2.40 7.97
N LEU A 10 7.81 3.50 7.27
CA LEU A 10 6.64 4.34 7.56
C LEU A 10 5.34 3.66 7.08
N ALA A 11 5.40 2.83 6.04
CA ALA A 11 4.24 2.05 5.65
C ALA A 11 3.89 1.00 6.70
N GLU A 12 4.90 0.41 7.34
CA GLU A 12 4.66 -0.51 8.46
C GLU A 12 3.94 0.21 9.61
N LEU A 13 4.34 1.44 9.91
CA LEU A 13 3.68 2.25 10.93
C LEU A 13 2.25 2.62 10.52
N ASP A 14 2.00 2.86 9.23
CA ASP A 14 0.65 3.09 8.74
C ASP A 14 -0.26 1.89 9.05
N VAL A 15 0.24 0.68 8.80
CA VAL A 15 -0.52 -0.55 9.06
C VAL A 15 -0.78 -0.71 10.55
N LEU A 16 0.26 -0.49 11.37
CA LEU A 16 0.12 -0.62 12.83
C LEU A 16 -0.91 0.36 13.38
N GLY A 17 -0.86 1.61 12.96
CA GLY A 17 -1.82 2.62 13.42
C GLY A 17 -3.26 2.28 13.03
N ALA A 18 -3.48 1.82 11.81
CA ALA A 18 -4.80 1.41 11.36
C ALA A 18 -5.26 0.15 12.10
N TRP A 19 -4.36 -0.81 12.30
CA TRP A 19 -4.66 -2.03 13.06
C TRP A 19 -5.15 -1.68 14.48
N GLU A 20 -4.43 -0.80 15.19
CA GLU A 20 -4.80 -0.40 16.54
C GLU A 20 -6.19 0.24 16.54
N TRP A 21 -6.47 1.13 15.58
CA TRP A 21 -7.76 1.80 15.51
C TRP A 21 -8.90 0.79 15.30
N TYR A 22 -8.70 -0.16 14.37
CA TYR A 22 -9.73 -1.17 14.10
C TYR A 22 -9.94 -2.12 15.27
N GLU A 23 -8.86 -2.50 15.96
CA GLU A 23 -8.98 -3.37 17.14
C GLU A 23 -9.76 -2.70 18.25
N GLN A 24 -9.65 -1.38 18.40
CA GLN A 24 -10.44 -0.63 19.37
C GLN A 24 -11.93 -0.60 18.99
N GLN A 25 -12.24 -0.67 17.71
CA GLN A 25 -13.63 -0.70 17.26
C GLN A 25 -14.26 -2.07 17.52
N GLN A 26 -13.50 -3.13 17.27
CA GLN A 26 -13.98 -4.50 17.43
C GLN A 26 -12.78 -5.45 17.48
N PRO A 27 -12.66 -6.27 18.54
CA PRO A 27 -11.58 -7.26 18.60
C PRO A 27 -11.58 -8.16 17.35
N GLY A 28 -10.41 -8.35 16.76
CA GLY A 28 -10.22 -9.13 15.56
C GLY A 28 -10.36 -8.35 14.26
N LEU A 29 -10.92 -7.15 14.30
CA LEU A 29 -11.11 -6.36 13.09
C LEU A 29 -9.77 -5.86 12.51
N GLY A 30 -8.83 -5.50 13.39
CA GLY A 30 -7.48 -5.12 12.97
C GLY A 30 -6.76 -6.26 12.27
N ASP A 31 -6.91 -7.49 12.78
CA ASP A 31 -6.31 -8.65 12.14
C ASP A 31 -6.88 -8.88 10.73
N ARG A 32 -8.19 -8.69 10.58
CA ARG A 32 -8.81 -8.78 9.24
C ARG A 32 -8.31 -7.69 8.31
N PHE A 33 -8.06 -6.50 8.83
CA PHE A 33 -7.47 -5.42 8.04
C PHE A 33 -6.07 -5.82 7.54
N VAL A 34 -5.23 -6.37 8.42
CA VAL A 34 -3.88 -6.80 8.04
C VAL A 34 -3.94 -7.87 6.94
N VAL A 35 -4.87 -8.82 7.05
CA VAL A 35 -5.06 -9.84 6.01
C VAL A 35 -5.45 -9.19 4.68
N ALA A 36 -6.34 -8.19 4.71
CA ALA A 36 -6.77 -7.50 3.49
C ALA A 36 -5.62 -6.73 2.85
N VAL A 37 -4.77 -6.09 3.66
CA VAL A 37 -3.56 -5.41 3.17
C VAL A 37 -2.63 -6.43 2.52
N GLY A 38 -2.39 -7.56 3.18
CA GLY A 38 -1.55 -8.62 2.64
C GLY A 38 -2.05 -9.14 1.29
N ALA A 39 -3.37 -9.32 1.15
CA ALA A 39 -3.96 -9.76 -0.11
C ALA A 39 -3.75 -8.73 -1.22
N ALA A 40 -3.87 -7.44 -0.90
CA ALA A 40 -3.61 -6.37 -1.86
C ALA A 40 -2.16 -6.38 -2.32
N ILE A 41 -1.22 -6.58 -1.40
CA ILE A 41 0.21 -6.66 -1.71
C ILE A 41 0.48 -7.85 -2.64
N VAL A 42 -0.11 -9.00 -2.35
CA VAL A 42 0.06 -10.20 -3.18
C VAL A 42 -0.45 -9.95 -4.61
N ARG A 43 -1.61 -9.30 -4.75
CA ARG A 43 -2.12 -8.94 -6.08
C ARG A 43 -1.16 -8.02 -6.81
N ALA A 44 -0.65 -7.00 -6.12
CA ALA A 44 0.28 -6.05 -6.72
C ALA A 44 1.58 -6.74 -7.14
N SER A 45 2.10 -7.66 -6.33
CA SER A 45 3.35 -8.35 -6.66
C SER A 45 3.17 -9.33 -7.82
N ARG A 46 1.96 -9.84 -8.01
CA ARG A 46 1.65 -10.75 -9.11
C ARG A 46 1.44 -10.01 -10.44
N TRP A 47 0.78 -8.85 -10.39
CA TRP A 47 0.49 -8.01 -11.56
C TRP A 47 0.89 -6.56 -11.27
N PRO A 48 2.20 -6.28 -11.24
CA PRO A 48 2.67 -4.97 -10.77
C PRO A 48 2.25 -3.79 -11.64
N ASN A 49 1.91 -4.02 -12.90
CA ASN A 49 1.46 -2.94 -13.79
C ASN A 49 -0.05 -2.77 -13.82
N ALA A 50 -0.81 -3.60 -13.08
CA ALA A 50 -2.27 -3.54 -13.08
C ALA A 50 -2.83 -2.49 -12.10
N GLY A 51 -2.02 -2.03 -11.15
CA GLY A 51 -2.45 -1.00 -10.20
C GLY A 51 -2.74 0.32 -10.91
N THR A 52 -3.60 1.14 -10.30
CA THR A 52 -3.92 2.46 -10.83
C THR A 52 -2.70 3.37 -10.70
N PRO A 53 -2.27 4.06 -11.78
CA PRO A 53 -1.19 5.04 -11.66
C PRO A 53 -1.51 6.08 -10.61
N ALA A 54 -0.55 6.36 -9.73
CA ALA A 54 -0.74 7.27 -8.60
C ALA A 54 0.28 8.41 -8.59
N ILE A 55 1.53 8.11 -8.87
CA ILE A 55 2.61 9.10 -8.86
C ILE A 55 3.34 9.01 -10.20
N HIS A 56 3.63 10.17 -10.78
CA HIS A 56 4.37 10.29 -12.04
C HIS A 56 5.61 11.14 -11.81
N ASP A 57 6.66 10.86 -12.58
CA ASP A 57 7.86 11.70 -12.57
C ASP A 57 7.68 12.90 -13.49
N ASP A 58 8.74 13.73 -13.63
CA ASP A 58 8.70 14.94 -14.43
C ASP A 58 8.51 14.67 -15.92
N ASN A 59 8.78 13.44 -16.36
CA ASN A 59 8.60 13.04 -17.75
C ASN A 59 7.23 12.39 -18.00
N GLY A 60 6.37 12.35 -16.98
CA GLY A 60 5.06 11.73 -17.09
C GLY A 60 5.06 10.22 -16.96
N GLU A 61 6.20 9.60 -16.63
CA GLU A 61 6.28 8.17 -16.43
C GLU A 61 5.69 7.80 -15.07
N VAL A 62 4.97 6.68 -15.02
CA VAL A 62 4.39 6.19 -13.77
C VAL A 62 5.50 5.63 -12.89
N VAL A 63 5.66 6.18 -11.70
CA VAL A 63 6.65 5.70 -10.73
C VAL A 63 6.02 4.94 -9.57
N GLU A 64 4.77 5.24 -9.23
CA GLU A 64 4.02 4.49 -8.22
C GLU A 64 2.60 4.23 -8.65
N ARG A 65 2.07 3.09 -8.22
CA ARG A 65 0.69 2.69 -8.47
C ARG A 65 0.01 2.37 -7.15
N ARG A 66 -1.32 2.33 -7.17
CA ARG A 66 -2.10 2.01 -5.97
C ARG A 66 -3.07 0.87 -6.24
N VAL A 67 -3.38 0.14 -5.17
CA VAL A 67 -4.37 -0.95 -5.17
C VAL A 67 -5.22 -0.80 -3.91
N ALA A 68 -6.54 -0.86 -4.07
CA ALA A 68 -7.45 -0.78 -2.94
C ALA A 68 -7.44 -2.09 -2.14
N THR A 69 -7.64 -2.00 -0.83
CA THR A 69 -7.87 -3.17 0.01
C THR A 69 -9.33 -3.57 -0.05
N ALA A 70 -9.60 -4.89 -0.04
CA ALA A 70 -10.97 -5.37 -0.08
C ALA A 70 -11.63 -5.22 1.29
N GLY A 71 -12.81 -4.60 1.33
CA GLY A 71 -13.60 -4.49 2.55
C GLY A 71 -13.20 -3.39 3.51
N PHE A 72 -12.19 -2.60 3.17
CA PHE A 72 -11.71 -1.47 3.97
C PHE A 72 -11.48 -0.27 3.08
N PRO A 73 -11.69 0.96 3.59
CA PRO A 73 -11.50 2.17 2.78
C PRO A 73 -10.03 2.60 2.71
N TYR A 74 -9.13 1.64 2.53
CA TYR A 74 -7.69 1.88 2.47
C TYR A 74 -7.14 1.43 1.12
N ALA A 75 -5.99 1.99 0.77
CA ALA A 75 -5.23 1.60 -0.41
C ALA A 75 -3.76 1.46 -0.02
N ILE A 76 -3.05 0.60 -0.74
CA ILE A 76 -1.59 0.58 -0.70
C ILE A 76 -1.08 1.34 -1.91
N ARG A 77 0.05 2.03 -1.76
CA ARG A 77 0.78 2.63 -2.86
C ARG A 77 2.17 2.03 -2.89
N TYR A 78 2.61 1.62 -4.06
CA TYR A 78 3.83 0.85 -4.20
C TYR A 78 4.61 1.30 -5.44
N ARG A 79 5.89 0.98 -5.43
CA ARG A 79 6.76 1.12 -6.61
C ARG A 79 7.54 -0.18 -6.80
N VAL A 80 8.01 -0.39 -8.02
CA VAL A 80 8.88 -1.53 -8.33
C VAL A 80 10.29 -1.00 -8.56
N THR A 81 11.25 -1.52 -7.82
CA THR A 81 12.67 -1.16 -7.95
C THR A 81 13.49 -2.44 -7.85
N ASP A 82 14.48 -2.59 -8.72
CA ASP A 82 15.39 -3.74 -8.70
C ASP A 82 14.65 -5.07 -8.62
N GLU A 83 13.59 -5.21 -9.43
CA GLU A 83 12.77 -6.43 -9.48
C GLU A 83 12.11 -6.78 -8.14
N GLN A 84 11.89 -5.77 -7.31
CA GLN A 84 11.26 -5.90 -6.01
C GLN A 84 10.12 -4.89 -5.91
N LEU A 85 9.03 -5.29 -5.26
CA LEU A 85 7.93 -4.37 -4.97
C LEU A 85 8.16 -3.76 -3.59
N VAL A 86 8.07 -2.43 -3.50
CA VAL A 86 8.18 -1.71 -2.23
C VAL A 86 6.87 -1.00 -1.96
N VAL A 87 6.21 -1.36 -0.85
CA VAL A 87 5.01 -0.66 -0.42
C VAL A 87 5.44 0.63 0.27
N MET A 88 5.09 1.77 -0.32
CA MET A 88 5.53 3.08 0.15
C MET A 88 4.59 3.67 1.18
N ALA A 89 3.29 3.38 1.09
CA ALA A 89 2.30 3.91 2.01
C ALA A 89 1.07 3.00 2.05
N VAL A 90 0.41 2.97 3.21
CA VAL A 90 -0.90 2.36 3.37
C VAL A 90 -1.78 3.46 3.98
N TYR A 91 -2.82 3.88 3.28
CA TYR A 91 -3.53 5.08 3.66
C TYR A 91 -5.02 4.97 3.41
N HIS A 92 -5.78 5.70 4.20
CA HIS A 92 -7.21 5.83 4.00
C HIS A 92 -7.46 6.57 2.68
N GLN A 93 -8.39 6.09 1.86
CA GLN A 93 -8.62 6.65 0.53
C GLN A 93 -9.14 8.10 0.56
N ARG A 94 -9.56 8.60 1.71
CA ARG A 94 -9.95 10.00 1.87
C ARG A 94 -8.74 10.94 2.01
N ARG A 95 -7.55 10.39 2.25
CA ARG A 95 -6.35 11.22 2.28
C ARG A 95 -5.96 11.62 0.87
N ARG A 96 -5.10 12.63 0.78
CA ARG A 96 -4.60 13.08 -0.52
C ARG A 96 -3.87 11.95 -1.23
N PRO A 97 -4.02 11.84 -2.55
CA PRO A 97 -3.35 10.75 -3.30
C PRO A 97 -1.84 10.72 -3.14
N ASP A 98 -1.22 11.87 -2.81
CA ASP A 98 0.23 11.97 -2.62
C ASP A 98 0.67 11.75 -1.18
N PHE A 99 -0.21 11.27 -0.30
CA PHE A 99 0.15 10.98 1.08
C PHE A 99 1.42 10.13 1.14
N GLY A 100 2.41 10.60 1.89
CA GLY A 100 3.67 9.87 2.05
C GLY A 100 4.57 9.87 0.83
N VAL A 101 4.34 10.75 -0.15
CA VAL A 101 5.14 10.81 -1.38
C VAL A 101 6.60 11.18 -1.09
N ASP A 102 6.86 11.89 0.02
CA ASP A 102 8.19 12.27 0.45
C ASP A 102 8.94 11.15 1.18
N ARG A 103 8.35 9.96 1.28
CA ARG A 103 8.99 8.78 1.88
C ARG A 103 9.91 8.13 0.86
N LEU A 104 11.02 8.79 0.56
CA LEU A 104 11.97 8.26 -0.39
C LEU A 104 13.07 7.52 0.37
N SER A 105 13.15 6.23 0.16
CA SER A 105 14.14 5.30 0.73
C SER A 105 14.28 5.44 2.24
#